data_acb74fae65abaf7039dbcf51d950fbd8
#
_entry.id   acb74fae65abaf7039dbcf51d950fbd8
#
_cell.length_a   1.000
_cell.length_b   1.000
_cell.length_c   1.000
_cell.angle_alpha   90.00
_cell.angle_beta   90.00
_cell.angle_gamma   90.00
#
_symmetry.space_group_name_H-M   'P 1'
#
loop_
_entity.id
_entity.type
_entity.pdbx_description
1 polymer ?
#
loop_
_entity_poly.entity_id
_entity_poly.type
_entity_poly.pdbx_seq_one_letter_code
_entity_poly.pdbx_strand_id
1 'polypeptide(L)'
;MFGTKFYFGSIRKYVALFGTLFNDISIDRVDPKTGKVTTTINVPLSYGPRERYLSRIRENPDLLREINQILPRMAFEIKSVEYDSDRKLNTVGKNKNVISGNGNKLYSQYNPVPYNFNIDLSILTRNADDAMRIVEQILPFFKPEWTTTINLIPEMNIKMDVPVVLRNVQYNDTYEGNYSDRYAVIWDLQFVLKGYIYGPIR
;
A
#
# COMPACT_ATOMS: atom_id res chain seq x y z
N MET A 1 -1.08 23.72 23.28
CA MET A 1 -1.38 23.28 21.92
C MET A 1 -1.34 21.76 21.78
N PHE A 2 -0.40 21.08 22.41
CA PHE A 2 -0.20 19.62 22.32
C PHE A 2 -0.86 18.80 23.46
N GLY A 3 -1.72 19.40 24.26
CA GLY A 3 -2.32 18.75 25.45
C GLY A 3 -3.61 17.95 25.21
N THR A 4 -4.19 18.01 24.01
CA THR A 4 -5.44 17.30 23.71
C THR A 4 -5.12 15.96 23.03
N LYS A 5 -5.50 14.85 23.67
CA LYS A 5 -5.38 13.52 23.06
C LYS A 5 -6.48 13.36 22.00
N PHE A 6 -6.10 13.02 20.76
CA PHE A 6 -7.02 12.66 19.69
C PHE A 6 -6.39 11.60 18.81
N TYR A 7 -7.21 10.76 18.19
CA TYR A 7 -6.75 9.73 17.27
C TYR A 7 -7.87 9.36 16.29
N PHE A 8 -7.71 9.75 15.02
CA PHE A 8 -8.67 9.41 13.95
C PHE A 8 -8.27 8.19 13.13
N GLY A 9 -7.09 7.65 13.40
CA GLY A 9 -6.56 6.49 12.67
C GLY A 9 -6.30 6.75 11.19
N SER A 10 -6.04 8.01 10.78
CA SER A 10 -5.88 8.38 9.37
C SER A 10 -4.78 7.60 8.67
N ILE A 11 -3.60 7.46 9.31
CA ILE A 11 -2.49 6.67 8.75
C ILE A 11 -2.89 5.21 8.58
N ARG A 12 -3.56 4.62 9.58
CA ARG A 12 -4.05 3.23 9.50
C ARG A 12 -5.05 3.05 8.36
N LYS A 13 -5.93 4.04 8.13
CA LYS A 13 -6.87 4.02 7.01
C LYS A 13 -6.15 4.08 5.67
N TYR A 14 -5.07 4.88 5.55
CA TYR A 14 -4.25 4.92 4.32
C TYR A 14 -3.51 3.61 4.06
N VAL A 15 -2.96 2.97 5.10
CA VAL A 15 -2.36 1.64 4.98
C VAL A 15 -3.38 0.59 4.53
N ALA A 16 -4.56 0.59 5.15
CA ALA A 16 -5.63 -0.33 4.77
C ALA A 16 -6.12 -0.09 3.33
N LEU A 17 -6.29 1.19 2.95
CA LEU A 17 -6.64 1.58 1.60
C LEU A 17 -5.65 1.04 0.58
N PHE A 18 -4.35 1.29 0.80
CA PHE A 18 -3.30 0.81 -0.09
C PHE A 18 -3.31 -0.73 -0.18
N GLY A 19 -3.49 -1.42 0.95
CA GLY A 19 -3.59 -2.87 0.97
C GLY A 19 -4.77 -3.41 0.16
N THR A 20 -5.93 -2.74 0.18
CA THR A 20 -7.10 -3.19 -0.59
C THR A 20 -6.92 -3.08 -2.10
N LEU A 21 -6.03 -2.19 -2.58
CA LEU A 21 -5.77 -2.02 -4.01
C LEU A 21 -5.13 -3.27 -4.65
N PHE A 22 -4.33 -4.00 -3.90
CA PHE A 22 -3.50 -5.09 -4.41
C PHE A 22 -3.85 -6.46 -3.81
N ASN A 23 -4.96 -6.55 -3.08
CA ASN A 23 -5.30 -7.77 -2.34
C ASN A 23 -5.78 -8.92 -3.24
N ASP A 24 -6.32 -8.62 -4.42
CA ASP A 24 -7.00 -9.59 -5.28
C ASP A 24 -6.16 -10.00 -6.51
N ILE A 25 -4.84 -9.81 -6.46
CA ILE A 25 -3.94 -10.20 -7.54
C ILE A 25 -3.74 -11.71 -7.52
N SER A 26 -3.94 -12.34 -8.69
CA SER A 26 -3.77 -13.79 -8.87
C SER A 26 -2.99 -14.11 -10.15
N ILE A 27 -2.37 -15.28 -10.17
CA ILE A 27 -1.61 -15.79 -11.31
C ILE A 27 -2.20 -17.14 -11.74
N ASP A 28 -2.47 -17.27 -13.04
CA ASP A 28 -2.89 -18.51 -13.63
C ASP A 28 -1.70 -19.35 -14.12
N ARG A 29 -1.64 -20.59 -13.72
CA ARG A 29 -0.75 -21.61 -14.27
C ARG A 29 -1.40 -22.25 -15.48
N VAL A 30 -0.77 -22.12 -16.63
CA VAL A 30 -1.25 -22.67 -17.89
C VAL A 30 -0.40 -23.87 -18.26
N ASP A 31 -1.04 -24.98 -18.63
CA ASP A 31 -0.35 -26.15 -19.18
C ASP A 31 0.19 -25.80 -20.58
N PRO A 32 1.53 -25.91 -20.81
CA PRO A 32 2.14 -25.56 -22.09
C PRO A 32 1.70 -26.42 -23.25
N LYS A 33 1.14 -27.62 -23.00
CA LYS A 33 0.69 -28.54 -24.03
C LYS A 33 -0.76 -28.32 -24.46
N THR A 34 -1.62 -27.99 -23.50
CA THR A 34 -3.07 -27.88 -23.74
C THR A 34 -3.58 -26.45 -23.79
N GLY A 35 -2.78 -25.45 -23.34
CA GLY A 35 -3.19 -24.05 -23.22
C GLY A 35 -4.30 -23.81 -22.20
N LYS A 36 -4.65 -24.81 -21.38
CA LYS A 36 -5.71 -24.68 -20.36
C LYS A 36 -5.12 -24.25 -19.02
N VAL A 37 -5.87 -23.43 -18.30
CA VAL A 37 -5.52 -23.03 -16.92
C VAL A 37 -5.64 -24.26 -16.02
N THR A 38 -4.54 -24.64 -15.39
CA THR A 38 -4.45 -25.78 -14.49
C THR A 38 -4.76 -25.36 -13.05
N THR A 39 -4.24 -24.23 -12.62
CA THR A 39 -4.38 -23.75 -11.23
C THR A 39 -4.26 -22.24 -11.19
N THR A 40 -5.11 -21.58 -10.40
CA THR A 40 -5.02 -20.15 -10.10
C THR A 40 -4.41 -19.98 -8.70
N ILE A 41 -3.35 -19.18 -8.59
CA ILE A 41 -2.63 -18.92 -7.34
C ILE A 41 -2.89 -17.49 -6.93
N ASN A 42 -3.51 -17.25 -5.79
CA ASN A 42 -3.63 -15.92 -5.21
C ASN A 42 -2.28 -15.47 -4.65
N VAL A 43 -1.90 -14.21 -4.92
CA VAL A 43 -0.66 -13.62 -4.43
C VAL A 43 -0.92 -12.91 -3.12
N PRO A 44 -0.48 -13.47 -1.97
CA PRO A 44 -0.76 -12.86 -0.68
C PRO A 44 0.00 -11.54 -0.52
N LEU A 45 -0.71 -10.53 0.01
CA LEU A 45 -0.17 -9.22 0.34
C LEU A 45 0.00 -9.08 1.85
N SER A 46 1.10 -8.47 2.29
CA SER A 46 1.35 -8.23 3.72
C SER A 46 1.97 -6.86 3.95
N TYR A 47 1.61 -6.21 5.07
CA TYR A 47 2.28 -5.00 5.52
C TYR A 47 3.55 -5.34 6.28
N GLY A 48 4.69 -4.84 5.81
CA GLY A 48 5.99 -5.00 6.45
C GLY A 48 7.15 -4.94 5.47
N PRO A 49 8.37 -4.76 5.98
CA PRO A 49 9.57 -4.64 5.16
C PRO A 49 9.87 -5.94 4.41
N ARG A 50 10.31 -5.82 3.16
CA ARG A 50 10.67 -6.96 2.31
C ARG A 50 11.76 -7.83 2.92
N GLU A 51 12.69 -7.22 3.65
CA GLU A 51 13.82 -7.90 4.31
C GLU A 51 13.35 -8.98 5.28
N ARG A 52 12.22 -8.77 5.94
CA ARG A 52 11.61 -9.76 6.83
C ARG A 52 11.24 -11.05 6.10
N TYR A 53 10.86 -10.94 4.84
CA TYR A 53 10.49 -12.11 4.03
C TYR A 53 11.73 -12.75 3.41
N LEU A 54 12.70 -11.94 3.00
CA LEU A 54 13.97 -12.42 2.46
C LEU A 54 14.77 -13.19 3.52
N SER A 55 14.85 -12.68 4.76
CA SER A 55 15.54 -13.40 5.85
C SER A 55 14.94 -14.77 6.12
N ARG A 56 13.61 -14.86 6.11
CA ARG A 56 12.92 -16.15 6.33
C ARG A 56 13.14 -17.16 5.20
N ILE A 57 13.27 -16.69 3.95
CA ILE A 57 13.60 -17.55 2.83
C ILE A 57 15.05 -18.07 2.97
N ARG A 58 15.98 -17.22 3.46
CA ARG A 58 17.39 -17.60 3.73
C ARG A 58 17.53 -18.63 4.84
N GLU A 59 16.78 -18.45 5.94
CA GLU A 59 16.87 -19.31 7.11
C GLU A 59 16.34 -20.73 6.87
N ASN A 60 15.45 -20.93 5.90
CA ASN A 60 14.84 -22.21 5.60
C ASN A 60 14.87 -22.51 4.09
N PRO A 61 16.05 -22.85 3.52
CA PRO A 61 16.14 -23.24 2.11
C PRO A 61 15.40 -24.55 1.80
N ASP A 62 15.28 -25.45 2.79
CA ASP A 62 14.47 -26.65 2.71
C ASP A 62 13.01 -26.36 3.04
N LEU A 63 12.20 -26.23 2.02
CA LEU A 63 10.75 -25.97 2.06
C LEU A 63 9.90 -27.10 2.68
N LEU A 64 10.46 -27.88 3.61
CA LEU A 64 9.79 -29.02 4.25
C LEU A 64 8.74 -28.63 5.31
N ARG A 65 8.58 -27.35 5.65
CA ARG A 65 7.49 -26.88 6.49
C ARG A 65 6.45 -26.15 5.66
N GLU A 66 5.28 -26.75 5.51
CA GLU A 66 4.10 -26.23 4.78
C GLU A 66 3.61 -24.83 5.21
N ILE A 67 4.11 -24.29 6.32
CA ILE A 67 3.75 -22.96 6.86
C ILE A 67 4.60 -21.84 6.26
N ASN A 68 5.64 -22.15 5.50
CA ASN A 68 6.62 -21.18 5.07
C ASN A 68 6.47 -20.76 3.62
N GLN A 69 5.85 -19.63 3.49
CA GLN A 69 6.09 -18.65 2.44
C GLN A 69 6.16 -19.19 1.03
N ILE A 70 4.97 -19.53 0.59
CA ILE A 70 4.73 -19.80 -0.82
C ILE A 70 5.03 -18.49 -1.56
N LEU A 71 6.05 -18.50 -2.43
CA LEU A 71 6.21 -17.50 -3.48
C LEU A 71 5.26 -17.88 -4.62
N PRO A 72 4.60 -16.95 -5.27
CA PRO A 72 4.76 -15.49 -5.23
C PRO A 72 4.13 -14.82 -4.00
N ARG A 73 4.68 -13.67 -3.59
CA ARG A 73 4.18 -12.86 -2.48
C ARG A 73 4.44 -11.38 -2.72
N MET A 74 3.58 -10.55 -2.15
CA MET A 74 3.77 -9.10 -2.13
C MET A 74 3.91 -8.59 -0.70
N ALA A 75 4.75 -7.58 -0.52
CA ALA A 75 4.93 -6.88 0.74
C ALA A 75 4.96 -5.37 0.48
N PHE A 76 4.36 -4.58 1.37
CA PHE A 76 4.44 -3.13 1.25
C PHE A 76 4.70 -2.48 2.60
N GLU A 77 5.38 -1.33 2.56
CA GLU A 77 5.68 -0.54 3.75
C GLU A 77 5.72 0.95 3.43
N ILE A 78 5.46 1.78 4.44
CA ILE A 78 5.68 3.23 4.37
C ILE A 78 7.16 3.48 4.60
N LYS A 79 7.85 4.07 3.62
CA LYS A 79 9.27 4.45 3.73
C LYS A 79 9.45 5.81 4.37
N SER A 80 8.66 6.79 3.96
CA SER A 80 8.72 8.15 4.52
C SER A 80 7.36 8.84 4.46
N VAL A 81 7.23 9.89 5.27
CA VAL A 81 6.08 10.79 5.27
C VAL A 81 6.62 12.19 5.15
N GLU A 82 6.25 12.91 4.07
CA GLU A 82 6.79 14.22 3.73
C GLU A 82 5.67 15.26 3.66
N TYR A 83 5.93 16.45 4.17
CA TYR A 83 5.00 17.57 4.04
C TYR A 83 4.91 18.03 2.58
N ASP A 84 3.70 18.24 2.08
CA ASP A 84 3.47 18.72 0.72
C ASP A 84 3.12 20.22 0.73
N SER A 85 4.10 21.05 0.41
CA SER A 85 3.95 22.51 0.38
C SER A 85 3.02 22.99 -0.73
N ASP A 86 2.96 22.26 -1.84
CA ASP A 86 2.20 22.67 -3.03
C ASP A 86 0.68 22.56 -2.81
N ARG A 87 0.26 21.60 -1.96
CA ARG A 87 -1.13 21.40 -1.58
C ARG A 87 -1.51 22.10 -0.26
N LYS A 88 -0.70 23.02 0.22
CA LYS A 88 -0.96 23.78 1.45
C LYS A 88 -2.31 24.48 1.40
N LEU A 89 -3.17 24.21 2.39
CA LEU A 89 -4.45 24.87 2.57
C LEU A 89 -4.30 26.09 3.50
N ASN A 90 -5.31 26.98 3.45
CA ASN A 90 -5.36 28.12 4.36
C ASN A 90 -5.38 27.63 5.82
N THR A 91 -4.45 28.12 6.64
CA THR A 91 -4.26 27.72 8.03
C THR A 91 -5.35 28.23 8.98
N VAL A 92 -6.08 29.27 8.59
CA VAL A 92 -7.16 29.90 9.39
C VAL A 92 -8.52 29.26 9.09
N GLY A 93 -8.66 28.58 7.96
CA GLY A 93 -9.88 27.93 7.54
C GLY A 93 -10.34 26.83 8.52
N LYS A 94 -11.64 26.76 8.76
CA LYS A 94 -12.26 25.76 9.65
C LYS A 94 -13.45 25.11 8.97
N ASN A 95 -13.50 23.81 9.06
CA ASN A 95 -14.70 23.03 8.75
C ASN A 95 -15.61 23.03 9.98
N LYS A 96 -16.88 23.32 9.78
CA LYS A 96 -17.89 23.35 10.86
C LYS A 96 -19.01 22.36 10.53
N ASN A 97 -19.42 21.57 11.51
CA ASN A 97 -20.51 20.64 11.35
C ASN A 97 -21.28 20.46 12.67
N VAL A 98 -22.55 20.12 12.56
CA VAL A 98 -23.38 19.73 13.69
C VAL A 98 -23.43 18.20 13.71
N ILE A 99 -22.92 17.57 14.77
CA ILE A 99 -22.93 16.11 14.88
C ILE A 99 -24.34 15.66 15.28
N SER A 100 -24.90 14.73 14.52
CA SER A 100 -26.24 14.17 14.75
C SER A 100 -26.33 13.55 16.15
N GLY A 101 -27.34 13.94 16.93
CA GLY A 101 -27.53 13.49 18.31
C GLY A 101 -27.22 14.54 19.40
N ASN A 102 -26.50 15.61 19.07
CA ASN A 102 -26.19 16.73 19.98
C ASN A 102 -26.68 18.06 19.39
N GLY A 103 -27.96 18.13 19.05
CA GLY A 103 -28.61 19.13 18.19
C GLY A 103 -28.28 20.61 18.33
N ASN A 104 -27.57 21.03 19.39
CA ASN A 104 -27.22 22.44 19.64
C ASN A 104 -25.70 22.69 19.73
N LYS A 105 -24.85 21.71 19.43
CA LYS A 105 -23.38 21.89 19.50
C LYS A 105 -22.78 21.96 18.13
N LEU A 106 -22.13 23.09 17.85
CA LEU A 106 -21.33 23.27 16.63
C LEU A 106 -19.89 22.79 16.89
N TYR A 107 -19.47 21.81 16.13
CA TYR A 107 -18.11 21.32 16.14
C TYR A 107 -17.30 21.99 15.03
N SER A 108 -16.09 22.37 15.34
CA SER A 108 -15.18 23.01 14.39
C SER A 108 -13.83 22.30 14.35
N GLN A 109 -13.28 22.19 13.16
CA GLN A 109 -11.96 21.60 12.93
C GLN A 109 -11.19 22.44 11.93
N TYR A 110 -9.92 22.70 12.19
CA TYR A 110 -9.05 23.40 11.25
C TYR A 110 -8.82 22.58 9.99
N ASN A 111 -8.52 23.28 8.89
CA ASN A 111 -8.14 22.62 7.64
C ASN A 111 -7.00 21.61 7.88
N PRO A 112 -7.01 20.49 7.15
CA PRO A 112 -5.99 19.47 7.31
C PRO A 112 -4.65 19.89 6.73
N VAL A 113 -3.63 19.18 7.16
CA VAL A 113 -2.26 19.34 6.67
C VAL A 113 -1.99 18.27 5.61
N PRO A 114 -1.54 18.65 4.39
CA PRO A 114 -1.21 17.72 3.33
C PRO A 114 0.12 17.02 3.58
N TYR A 115 0.13 15.70 3.40
CA TYR A 115 1.33 14.87 3.47
C TYR A 115 1.37 13.88 2.31
N ASN A 116 2.57 13.64 1.82
CA ASN A 116 2.89 12.59 0.87
C ASN A 116 3.43 11.39 1.64
N PHE A 117 2.78 10.24 1.49
CA PHE A 117 3.21 8.97 2.06
C PHE A 117 3.92 8.19 0.95
N ASN A 118 5.24 8.07 1.06
CA ASN A 118 6.03 7.26 0.14
C ASN A 118 5.92 5.80 0.57
N ILE A 119 5.38 4.97 -0.31
CA ILE A 119 5.09 3.55 -0.06
C ILE A 119 5.81 2.71 -1.10
N ASP A 120 6.57 1.74 -0.65
CA ASP A 120 7.19 0.75 -1.51
C ASP A 120 6.37 -0.54 -1.48
N LEU A 121 6.02 -1.04 -2.65
CA LEU A 121 5.42 -2.36 -2.86
C LEU A 121 6.48 -3.27 -3.49
N SER A 122 6.90 -4.29 -2.76
CA SER A 122 7.84 -5.29 -3.23
C SER A 122 7.11 -6.57 -3.62
N ILE A 123 7.35 -7.02 -4.84
CA ILE A 123 6.84 -8.27 -5.39
C ILE A 123 7.97 -9.28 -5.38
N LEU A 124 7.80 -10.36 -4.64
CA LEU A 124 8.78 -11.43 -4.49
C LEU A 124 8.27 -12.68 -5.20
N THR A 125 9.05 -13.17 -6.15
CA THR A 125 8.72 -14.39 -6.91
C THR A 125 9.93 -15.30 -7.05
N ARG A 126 9.69 -16.56 -7.38
CA ARG A 126 10.75 -17.50 -7.73
C ARG A 126 11.15 -17.40 -9.21
N ASN A 127 10.17 -17.11 -10.06
CA ASN A 127 10.31 -17.04 -11.51
C ASN A 127 10.08 -15.63 -12.03
N ALA A 128 10.85 -15.20 -13.02
CA ALA A 128 10.67 -13.90 -13.66
C ALA A 128 9.31 -13.77 -14.37
N ASP A 129 8.82 -14.84 -14.97
CA ASP A 129 7.51 -14.87 -15.65
C ASP A 129 6.35 -14.55 -14.70
N ASP A 130 6.35 -15.12 -13.49
CA ASP A 130 5.36 -14.82 -12.46
C ASP A 130 5.39 -13.36 -12.05
N ALA A 131 6.60 -12.80 -11.88
CA ALA A 131 6.77 -11.39 -11.53
C ALA A 131 6.21 -10.47 -12.62
N MET A 132 6.51 -10.74 -13.88
CA MET A 132 6.01 -9.97 -15.03
C MET A 132 4.48 -10.00 -15.08
N ARG A 133 3.86 -11.16 -14.89
CA ARG A 133 2.38 -11.32 -14.86
C ARG A 133 1.73 -10.48 -13.77
N ILE A 134 2.35 -10.40 -12.57
CA ILE A 134 1.86 -9.55 -11.48
C ILE A 134 1.99 -8.08 -11.85
N VAL A 135 3.17 -7.67 -12.34
CA VAL A 135 3.44 -6.27 -12.70
C VAL A 135 2.52 -5.80 -13.82
N GLU A 136 2.30 -6.62 -14.84
CA GLU A 136 1.37 -6.31 -15.94
C GLU A 136 -0.08 -6.15 -15.48
N GLN A 137 -0.50 -6.78 -14.39
CA GLN A 137 -1.83 -6.56 -13.80
C GLN A 137 -1.92 -5.23 -13.05
N ILE A 138 -0.80 -4.69 -12.55
CA ILE A 138 -0.78 -3.45 -11.76
C ILE A 138 -0.66 -2.21 -12.65
N LEU A 139 0.31 -2.20 -13.58
CA LEU A 139 0.71 -1.01 -14.32
C LEU A 139 -0.43 -0.30 -15.08
N PRO A 140 -1.38 -0.99 -15.75
CA PRO A 140 -2.42 -0.33 -16.55
C PRO A 140 -3.38 0.53 -15.75
N PHE A 141 -3.50 0.29 -14.43
CA PHE A 141 -4.40 1.05 -13.57
C PHE A 141 -3.84 2.42 -13.17
N PHE A 142 -2.52 2.62 -13.29
CA PHE A 142 -1.85 3.86 -12.93
C PHE A 142 -1.51 4.71 -14.17
N LYS A 143 -2.37 5.73 -14.45
CA LYS A 143 -2.27 6.64 -15.62
C LYS A 143 -2.17 8.13 -15.24
N PRO A 144 -1.17 8.62 -14.58
CA PRO A 144 -0.18 8.03 -13.68
C PRO A 144 -0.73 7.75 -12.27
N GLU A 145 -1.97 8.16 -11.97
CA GLU A 145 -2.58 8.06 -10.65
C GLU A 145 -3.87 7.25 -10.67
N TRP A 146 -4.14 6.65 -9.53
CA TRP A 146 -5.42 6.04 -9.21
C TRP A 146 -6.00 6.74 -7.98
N THR A 147 -7.26 7.19 -8.06
CA THR A 147 -7.89 7.98 -7.00
C THR A 147 -9.06 7.23 -6.39
N THR A 148 -9.14 7.24 -5.06
CA THR A 148 -10.27 6.69 -4.33
C THR A 148 -10.73 7.63 -3.23
N THR A 149 -12.03 7.60 -2.92
CA THR A 149 -12.62 8.40 -1.85
C THR A 149 -12.61 7.62 -0.54
N ILE A 150 -12.09 8.23 0.52
CA ILE A 150 -12.04 7.64 1.85
C ILE A 150 -12.77 8.55 2.87
N ASN A 151 -13.49 7.94 3.81
CA ASN A 151 -14.07 8.65 4.94
C ASN A 151 -13.04 8.78 6.06
N LEU A 152 -12.34 9.91 6.10
CA LEU A 152 -11.28 10.16 7.09
C LEU A 152 -11.84 10.40 8.49
N ILE A 153 -12.88 11.23 8.60
CA ILE A 153 -13.51 11.58 9.88
C ILE A 153 -15.02 11.37 9.76
N PRO A 154 -15.51 10.17 10.13
CA PRO A 154 -16.93 9.86 10.06
C PRO A 154 -17.80 10.82 10.89
N GLU A 155 -17.31 11.25 12.06
CA GLU A 155 -18.01 12.16 12.98
C GLU A 155 -18.30 13.52 12.34
N MET A 156 -17.41 14.00 11.46
CA MET A 156 -17.57 15.26 10.74
C MET A 156 -18.08 15.06 9.31
N ASN A 157 -18.38 13.82 8.90
CA ASN A 157 -18.74 13.44 7.53
C ASN A 157 -17.72 13.94 6.47
N ILE A 158 -16.43 13.93 6.83
CA ILE A 158 -15.37 14.38 5.95
C ILE A 158 -14.89 13.23 5.08
N LYS A 159 -15.27 13.31 3.80
CA LYS A 159 -14.79 12.42 2.75
C LYS A 159 -13.73 13.14 1.94
N MET A 160 -12.65 12.44 1.62
CA MET A 160 -11.54 12.98 0.83
C MET A 160 -11.14 12.00 -0.26
N ASP A 161 -10.83 12.57 -1.41
CA ASP A 161 -10.22 11.82 -2.50
C ASP A 161 -8.71 11.72 -2.25
N VAL A 162 -8.23 10.49 -2.31
CA VAL A 162 -6.83 10.17 -2.04
C VAL A 162 -6.23 9.59 -3.30
N PRO A 163 -5.43 10.39 -4.03
CA PRO A 163 -4.70 9.88 -5.19
C PRO A 163 -3.47 9.10 -4.75
N VAL A 164 -3.28 7.96 -5.41
CA VAL A 164 -2.10 7.10 -5.32
C VAL A 164 -1.38 7.15 -6.66
N VAL A 165 -0.15 7.65 -6.66
CA VAL A 165 0.65 7.87 -7.87
C VAL A 165 1.78 6.86 -7.92
N LEU A 166 1.91 6.13 -9.02
CA LEU A 166 3.07 5.29 -9.28
C LEU A 166 4.22 6.17 -9.80
N ARG A 167 5.35 6.17 -9.11
CA ARG A 167 6.53 6.99 -9.47
C ARG A 167 7.60 6.23 -10.21
N ASN A 168 7.91 5.03 -9.73
CA ASN A 168 9.05 4.28 -10.25
C ASN A 168 8.81 2.78 -10.13
N VAL A 169 9.40 2.03 -11.04
CA VAL A 169 9.38 0.57 -11.04
C VAL A 169 10.82 0.09 -11.22
N GLN A 170 11.34 -0.67 -10.26
CA GLN A 170 12.70 -1.18 -10.26
C GLN A 170 12.69 -2.70 -10.28
N TYR A 171 13.52 -3.28 -11.10
CA TYR A 171 13.75 -4.71 -11.17
C TYR A 171 15.09 -5.06 -10.53
N ASN A 172 15.08 -5.97 -9.56
CA ASN A 172 16.26 -6.48 -8.90
C ASN A 172 16.26 -8.00 -8.96
N ASP A 173 17.27 -8.57 -9.62
CA ASP A 173 17.50 -10.02 -9.65
C ASP A 173 18.61 -10.36 -8.67
N THR A 174 18.28 -11.08 -7.61
CA THR A 174 19.23 -11.37 -6.54
C THR A 174 19.76 -12.78 -6.67
N TYR A 175 21.07 -12.88 -6.92
CA TYR A 175 21.81 -14.13 -6.89
C TYR A 175 22.67 -14.15 -5.62
N GLU A 176 22.61 -15.22 -4.84
CA GLU A 176 23.52 -15.46 -3.72
C GLU A 176 24.39 -16.69 -4.02
N GLY A 177 25.72 -16.52 -3.98
CA GLY A 177 26.69 -17.60 -4.21
C GLY A 177 26.99 -17.86 -5.68
N ASN A 178 26.89 -19.10 -6.11
CA ASN A 178 27.08 -19.49 -7.50
C ASN A 178 25.92 -19.08 -8.38
N TYR A 179 26.18 -18.81 -9.67
CA TYR A 179 25.18 -18.44 -10.68
C TYR A 179 23.99 -19.41 -10.83
N SER A 180 24.07 -20.60 -10.22
CA SER A 180 23.03 -21.62 -10.23
C SER A 180 21.94 -21.38 -9.17
N ASP A 181 22.22 -20.63 -8.12
CA ASP A 181 21.31 -20.49 -6.97
C ASP A 181 20.61 -19.14 -6.99
N ARG A 182 19.61 -19.03 -7.88
CA ARG A 182 18.71 -17.89 -7.92
C ARG A 182 17.81 -17.90 -6.71
N TYR A 183 17.95 -16.88 -5.88
CA TYR A 183 17.28 -16.80 -4.61
C TYR A 183 15.85 -16.25 -4.71
N ALA A 184 15.67 -15.10 -5.32
CA ALA A 184 14.37 -14.49 -5.60
C ALA A 184 14.48 -13.42 -6.68
N VAL A 185 13.38 -13.25 -7.44
CA VAL A 185 13.17 -12.13 -8.34
C VAL A 185 12.35 -11.09 -7.59
N ILE A 186 12.83 -9.86 -7.53
CA ILE A 186 12.22 -8.77 -6.79
C ILE A 186 11.89 -7.63 -7.74
N TRP A 187 10.63 -7.19 -7.73
CA TRP A 187 10.21 -5.93 -8.32
C TRP A 187 9.78 -4.99 -7.21
N ASP A 188 10.36 -3.80 -7.19
CA ASP A 188 10.01 -2.74 -6.26
C ASP A 188 9.28 -1.62 -7.00
N LEU A 189 8.01 -1.41 -6.64
CA LEU A 189 7.16 -0.36 -7.17
C LEU A 189 7.03 0.74 -6.12
N GLN A 190 7.42 1.96 -6.48
CA GLN A 190 7.40 3.11 -5.58
C GLN A 190 6.16 3.95 -5.84
N PHE A 191 5.34 4.08 -4.82
CA PHE A 191 4.11 4.86 -4.85
C PHE A 191 4.17 6.07 -3.93
N VAL A 192 3.42 7.09 -4.30
CA VAL A 192 3.14 8.25 -3.43
C VAL A 192 1.64 8.34 -3.23
N LEU A 193 1.20 8.11 -2.01
CA LEU A 193 -0.16 8.34 -1.58
C LEU A 193 -0.27 9.77 -1.04
N LYS A 194 -1.09 10.59 -1.68
CA LYS A 194 -1.30 11.99 -1.31
C LYS A 194 -2.42 12.11 -0.29
N GLY A 195 -2.07 12.09 0.99
CA GLY A 195 -3.02 12.13 2.09
C GLY A 195 -3.13 13.48 2.78
N TYR A 196 -4.07 13.56 3.72
CA TYR A 196 -4.30 14.70 4.61
C TYR A 196 -4.40 14.25 6.06
N ILE A 197 -3.75 14.98 6.96
CA ILE A 197 -3.85 14.71 8.40
C ILE A 197 -4.62 15.84 9.07
N TYR A 198 -5.65 15.49 9.80
CA TYR A 198 -6.53 16.41 10.53
C TYR A 198 -6.11 16.56 11.98
N GLY A 199 -6.26 17.78 12.50
CA GLY A 199 -6.09 18.09 13.91
C GLY A 199 -7.35 17.74 14.75
N PRO A 200 -7.33 18.05 16.05
CA PRO A 200 -8.46 17.75 16.94
C PRO A 200 -9.72 18.55 16.60
N ILE A 201 -10.89 17.94 16.85
CA ILE A 201 -12.20 18.58 16.79
C ILE A 201 -12.37 19.43 18.06
N ARG A 202 -12.96 20.61 17.92
CA ARG A 202 -13.27 21.55 19.02
C ARG A 202 -14.73 21.97 19.00
#